data_70f2449818892d6a78aefc0e807fc6fe
#
_entry.id   70f2449818892d6a78aefc0e807fc6fe
#
_cell.length_a   1.000
_cell.length_b   1.000
_cell.length_c   1.000
_cell.angle_alpha   90.00
_cell.angle_beta   90.00
_cell.angle_gamma   90.00
#
_symmetry.space_group_name_H-M   'P 1'
#
loop_
_entity.id
_entity.type
_entity.pdbx_description
1 polymer ?
#
loop_
_entity_poly.entity_id
_entity_poly.type
_entity_poly.pdbx_seq_one_letter_code
_entity_poly.pdbx_strand_id
1 'polypeptide(L)' 'MKVIYDRETDSLVIALRDAPIRESDEVRPGVIADFGEDGGVVRFEVLHASRVVEDAEHVQFATTG' A
#
# COMPACT_ATOMS: atom_id res chain seq x y z
N MET A 1 -9.58 -2.24 6.20
CA MET A 1 -8.57 -2.12 5.12
C MET A 1 -9.01 -1.03 4.16
N LYS A 2 -8.09 -0.24 3.67
CA LYS A 2 -8.40 0.90 2.81
C LYS A 2 -7.38 0.98 1.68
N VAL A 3 -7.87 1.17 0.45
CA VAL A 3 -7.01 1.31 -0.72
C VAL A 3 -7.22 2.70 -1.31
N ILE A 4 -6.15 3.45 -1.49
CA ILE A 4 -6.20 4.82 -2.02
C ILE A 4 -5.22 4.93 -3.17
N TYR A 5 -5.71 5.38 -4.32
CA TYR A 5 -4.86 5.74 -5.44
C TYR A 5 -4.84 7.25 -5.63
N ASP A 6 -3.65 7.84 -5.58
CA ASP A 6 -3.45 9.26 -5.83
C ASP A 6 -2.93 9.44 -7.26
N ARG A 7 -3.77 10.02 -8.13
CA ARG A 7 -3.40 10.25 -9.53
C ARG A 7 -2.28 11.26 -9.71
N GLU A 8 -2.22 12.26 -8.84
CA GLU A 8 -1.20 13.31 -8.98
C GLU A 8 0.20 12.76 -8.77
N THR A 9 0.36 11.93 -7.77
CA THR A 9 1.65 11.35 -7.43
C THR A 9 1.87 9.97 -8.05
N ASP A 10 0.83 9.39 -8.64
CA ASP A 10 0.84 8.01 -9.14
C ASP A 10 1.26 7.03 -8.05
N SER A 11 0.68 7.20 -6.88
CA SER A 11 0.98 6.38 -5.70
C SER A 11 -0.25 5.62 -5.25
N LEU A 12 -0.06 4.34 -4.92
CA LEU A 12 -1.11 3.48 -4.38
C LEU A 12 -0.78 3.15 -2.94
N VAL A 13 -1.73 3.38 -2.04
CA VAL A 13 -1.60 3.02 -0.63
C VAL A 13 -2.58 1.92 -0.29
N ILE A 14 -2.09 0.86 0.32
CA ILE A 14 -2.93 -0.22 0.84
C ILE A 14 -2.77 -0.21 2.35
N ALA A 15 -3.73 0.37 3.05
CA ALA A 15 -3.73 0.44 4.50
C ALA A 15 -4.42 -0.80 5.07
N LEU A 16 -3.66 -1.65 5.73
CA LEU A 16 -4.17 -2.90 6.30
C LEU A 16 -4.93 -2.64 7.58
N ARG A 17 -4.51 -1.64 8.33
CA ARG A 17 -5.10 -1.25 9.62
C ARG A 17 -4.76 0.20 9.91
N ASP A 18 -5.46 0.79 10.87
CA ASP A 18 -5.22 2.15 11.34
C ASP A 18 -4.36 2.09 12.60
N ALA A 19 -3.09 2.42 12.46
CA ALA A 19 -2.13 2.43 13.55
C ALA A 19 -1.00 3.41 13.25
N PRO A 20 -0.35 3.97 14.28
CA PRO A 20 0.82 4.82 14.06
C PRO A 20 1.95 4.05 13.38
N ILE A 21 2.64 4.73 12.48
CA ILE A 21 3.78 4.17 11.77
C ILE A 21 5.04 4.53 12.54
N ARG A 22 5.82 3.52 12.87
CA ARG A 22 7.08 3.68 13.60
C ARG A 22 8.28 3.75 12.66
N GLU A 23 8.29 2.92 11.62
CA GLU A 23 9.36 2.93 10.64
C GLU A 23 8.85 2.47 9.29
N SER A 24 9.57 2.84 8.25
CA SER A 24 9.25 2.51 6.87
C SER A 24 10.49 1.96 6.19
N ASP A 25 10.31 1.00 5.31
CA ASP A 25 11.41 0.35 4.60
C ASP A 25 10.99 0.10 3.15
N GLU A 26 11.88 0.46 2.22
CA GLU A 26 11.68 0.13 0.82
C GLU A 26 12.08 -1.32 0.58
N VAL A 27 11.10 -2.21 0.60
CA VAL A 27 11.33 -3.66 0.53
C VAL A 27 11.70 -4.14 -0.87
N ARG A 28 11.29 -3.39 -1.88
CA ARG A 28 11.68 -3.54 -3.29
C ARG A 28 11.66 -2.15 -3.90
N PRO A 29 12.35 -1.90 -5.01
CA PRO A 29 12.30 -0.59 -5.65
C PRO A 29 10.85 -0.16 -5.90
N GLY A 30 10.48 0.99 -5.34
CA GLY A 30 9.14 1.54 -5.46
C GLY A 30 8.06 0.91 -4.60
N VAL A 31 8.41 -0.06 -3.73
CA VAL A 31 7.44 -0.66 -2.80
C VAL A 31 7.92 -0.46 -1.37
N ILE A 32 7.15 0.32 -0.62
CA ILE A 32 7.47 0.69 0.75
C ILE A 32 6.52 -0.04 1.70
N ALA A 33 7.07 -0.67 2.73
CA ALA A 33 6.29 -1.23 3.82
C ALA A 33 6.43 -0.32 5.03
N ASP A 34 5.30 0.08 5.60
CA ASP A 34 5.25 0.92 6.80
C ASP A 34 4.87 0.05 7.98
N PHE A 35 5.71 0.06 9.02
CA PHE A 35 5.60 -0.84 10.18
C PHE A 35 5.11 -0.09 11.41
N GLY A 36 4.26 -0.73 12.18
CA GLY A 36 3.77 -0.21 13.45
C GLY A 36 4.69 -0.54 14.61
N GLU A 37 4.27 -0.15 15.82
CA GLU A 37 5.06 -0.36 17.03
C GLU A 37 5.23 -1.84 17.39
N ASP A 38 4.30 -2.67 16.97
CA ASP A 38 4.36 -4.12 17.20
C ASP A 38 5.25 -4.84 16.17
N GLY A 39 5.84 -4.10 15.23
CA GLY A 39 6.67 -4.67 14.19
C GLY A 39 5.89 -5.22 13.00
N GLY A 40 4.57 -5.23 13.06
CA GLY A 40 3.73 -5.67 11.95
C GLY A 40 3.52 -4.59 10.90
N VAL A 41 3.19 -4.99 9.68
CA VAL A 41 2.92 -4.04 8.61
C VAL A 41 1.59 -3.34 8.85
N VAL A 42 1.60 -2.01 8.78
CA VAL A 42 0.40 -1.18 8.86
C VAL A 42 -0.14 -0.90 7.46
N ARG A 43 0.75 -0.55 6.53
CA ARG A 43 0.36 -0.27 5.15
C ARG A 43 1.50 -0.49 4.19
N PHE A 44 1.14 -0.65 2.92
CA PHE A 44 2.09 -0.65 1.81
C PHE A 44 1.87 0.60 0.95
N GLU A 45 2.94 1.11 0.39
CA GLU A 45 2.91 2.21 -0.58
C GLU A 45 3.61 1.76 -1.84
N VAL A 46 2.91 1.90 -2.98
CA VAL A 46 3.47 1.55 -4.28
C VAL A 46 3.65 2.83 -5.08
N LEU A 47 4.91 3.17 -5.38
CA LEU A 47 5.26 4.34 -6.18
C LEU A 47 5.21 3.97 -7.66
N HIS A 48 4.91 4.96 -8.51
CA HIS A 48 4.71 4.74 -9.94
C HIS A 48 3.73 3.60 -10.20
N ALA A 49 2.63 3.62 -9.47
CA ALA A 49 1.69 2.51 -9.41
C ALA A 49 1.12 2.12 -10.78
N SER A 50 0.90 3.09 -11.68
CA SER A 50 0.38 2.79 -13.01
C SER A 50 1.30 1.91 -13.85
N ARG A 51 2.59 1.81 -13.47
CA ARG A 51 3.57 0.96 -14.15
C ARG A 51 3.67 -0.42 -13.53
N VAL A 52 3.11 -0.59 -12.35
CA VAL A 52 3.31 -1.80 -11.53
C VAL A 52 2.02 -2.59 -11.41
N VAL A 53 0.92 -1.91 -11.15
CA VAL A 53 -0.36 -2.58 -10.91
C VAL A 53 -1.21 -2.58 -12.17
N GLU A 54 -2.00 -3.62 -12.31
CA GLU A 54 -2.98 -3.71 -13.37
C GLU A 54 -4.16 -2.85 -12.98
N ASP A 55 -4.44 -1.79 -13.74
CA ASP A 55 -5.53 -0.86 -13.52
C ASP A 55 -5.56 -0.27 -12.09
N ALA A 56 -4.75 0.77 -11.87
CA ALA A 56 -4.62 1.41 -10.56
C ALA A 56 -5.91 2.06 -10.03
N GLU A 57 -6.91 2.25 -10.89
CA GLU A 57 -8.16 2.90 -10.50
C GLU A 57 -9.27 1.90 -10.16
N HIS A 58 -9.00 0.60 -10.27
CA HIS A 58 -9.97 -0.44 -9.97
C HIS A 58 -9.37 -1.52 -9.07
N VAL A 59 -10.09 -1.85 -8.02
CA VAL A 59 -9.72 -2.92 -7.10
C VAL A 59 -10.85 -3.94 -7.09
N GLN A 60 -10.49 -5.19 -7.31
CA GLN A 60 -11.44 -6.29 -7.17
C GLN A 60 -11.18 -7.00 -5.85
N PHE A 61 -12.20 -7.06 -5.02
CA PHE A 61 -12.14 -7.78 -3.75
C PHE A 61 -13.00 -9.04 -3.87
N ALA A 62 -12.41 -10.17 -3.51
CA ALA A 62 -13.13 -11.44 -3.54
C ALA A 62 -12.79 -12.25 -2.29
N THR A 63 -13.77 -12.99 -1.79
CA THR A 63 -13.60 -13.88 -0.66
C THR A 63 -13.90 -15.30 -1.13
N THR A 64 -13.06 -16.25 -0.77
CA THR A 64 -13.25 -17.67 -1.04
C THR A 64 -13.30 -18.45 0.27
N GLY A 65 -13.89 -19.61 0.24
CA GLY A 65 -14.06 -20.44 1.44
C GLY A 65 -15.48 -20.45 1.89
#